data_7434a2281a191e85e3c588bcecd1575f
#
_entry.id   7434a2281a191e85e3c588bcecd1575f
#
_cell.length_a   1.000
_cell.length_b   1.000
_cell.length_c   1.000
_cell.angle_alpha   90.00
_cell.angle_beta   90.00
_cell.angle_gamma   90.00
#
_symmetry.space_group_name_H-M   'P 1'
#
loop_
_entity.id
_entity.type
_entity.pdbx_description
1 polymer ?
#
loop_
_entity_poly.entity_id
_entity_poly.type
_entity_poly.pdbx_seq_one_letter_code
_entity_poly.pdbx_strand_id
1 'polypeptide(L)'
;GLLGMASGYNSMHAADVLVLLGTDFPYGPFLPTHNKIVQIDIDPSHLGRRAKVQMGLCGDIKTTLEALLPLLQAKSDKSFLNDQLLGYSKVIKDLNAYVENKGSDNKIHPEYVMAMVDETAQANAIFTVDTGMTCVWGARYLKASGQRKMLGSFNHGTMANAMPQAIGASFAYPGRQVIALCGDGGISMLLGDLATIAQYKLPVKIVVFNNRSLGMVKLEMEVAGLPDNETDMQNPDFALVAQAMGIKSYTVSRPDDVLPVLVEALNSPEAALLNVMTDPN
;
A
#
# COMPACT_ATOMS: atom_id res chain seq x y z
N GLY A 1 9.70 -3.15 -0.66
CA GLY A 1 9.14 -4.43 -1.03
C GLY A 1 9.09 -4.61 -2.54
N LEU A 2 8.67 -5.76 -2.99
CA LEU A 2 8.56 -6.08 -4.43
C LEU A 2 7.52 -5.22 -5.13
N LEU A 3 6.42 -4.96 -4.46
CA LEU A 3 5.34 -4.15 -4.98
C LEU A 3 5.72 -2.66 -4.90
N GLY A 4 6.29 -2.14 -5.95
CA GLY A 4 6.52 -0.72 -6.04
C GLY A 4 7.97 -0.25 -5.97
N MET A 5 8.92 -1.11 -5.62
CA MET A 5 10.33 -0.74 -5.50
C MET A 5 11.23 -1.64 -6.34
N ALA A 6 11.64 -1.17 -7.52
CA ALA A 6 12.57 -1.91 -8.39
C ALA A 6 13.87 -2.25 -7.68
N SER A 7 14.34 -1.38 -6.78
CA SER A 7 15.55 -1.64 -5.98
C SER A 7 15.40 -2.88 -5.08
N GLY A 8 14.22 -3.14 -4.50
CA GLY A 8 13.97 -4.34 -3.72
C GLY A 8 14.03 -5.61 -4.55
N TYR A 9 13.43 -5.58 -5.73
CA TYR A 9 13.51 -6.68 -6.70
C TYR A 9 14.98 -6.95 -7.12
N ASN A 10 15.70 -5.90 -7.52
CA ASN A 10 17.08 -6.02 -7.97
C ASN A 10 18.00 -6.56 -6.85
N SER A 11 17.83 -6.06 -5.62
CA SER A 11 18.63 -6.52 -4.47
C SER A 11 18.42 -8.00 -4.19
N MET A 12 17.17 -8.46 -4.28
CA MET A 12 16.82 -9.86 -4.06
C MET A 12 17.46 -10.77 -5.12
N HIS A 13 17.45 -10.33 -6.39
CA HIS A 13 18.06 -11.09 -7.49
C HIS A 13 19.59 -11.03 -7.51
N ALA A 14 20.20 -9.96 -6.99
CA ALA A 14 21.65 -9.80 -6.93
C ALA A 14 22.29 -10.50 -5.72
N ALA A 15 21.50 -10.94 -4.74
CA ALA A 15 22.03 -11.59 -3.54
C ALA A 15 22.52 -13.01 -3.82
N ASP A 16 23.61 -13.44 -3.23
CA ASP A 16 24.10 -14.85 -3.30
C ASP A 16 23.17 -15.79 -2.52
N VAL A 17 22.67 -15.31 -1.40
CA VAL A 17 21.77 -16.02 -0.50
C VAL A 17 20.58 -15.15 -0.16
N LEU A 18 19.36 -15.67 -0.40
CA LEU A 18 18.12 -15.05 0.00
C LEU A 18 17.54 -15.79 1.22
N VAL A 19 17.29 -15.06 2.29
CA VAL A 19 16.68 -15.60 3.50
C VAL A 19 15.23 -15.12 3.58
N LEU A 20 14.28 -16.04 3.49
CA LEU A 20 12.85 -15.79 3.62
C LEU A 20 12.44 -16.02 5.07
N LEU A 21 11.90 -14.99 5.72
CA LEU A 21 11.53 -15.01 7.13
C LEU A 21 10.00 -14.89 7.27
N GLY A 22 9.31 -15.99 7.55
CA GLY A 22 7.87 -16.03 7.81
C GLY A 22 7.00 -15.44 6.70
N THR A 23 7.42 -15.60 5.46
CA THR A 23 6.71 -15.05 4.30
C THR A 23 6.16 -16.15 3.42
N ASP A 24 4.88 -16.05 3.09
CA ASP A 24 4.21 -16.85 2.07
C ASP A 24 3.89 -16.01 0.83
N PHE A 25 4.81 -15.14 0.44
CA PHE A 25 4.66 -14.27 -0.73
C PHE A 25 4.18 -15.05 -1.96
N PRO A 26 2.95 -14.77 -2.48
CA PRO A 26 2.26 -15.67 -3.39
C PRO A 26 2.77 -15.62 -4.83
N TYR A 27 3.57 -14.62 -5.20
CA TYR A 27 3.98 -14.38 -6.58
C TYR A 27 5.35 -15.02 -6.86
N GLY A 28 5.37 -16.34 -7.01
CA GLY A 28 6.58 -17.12 -7.27
C GLY A 28 7.47 -16.60 -8.41
N PRO A 29 6.93 -16.12 -9.55
CA PRO A 29 7.76 -15.58 -10.65
C PRO A 29 8.65 -14.40 -10.27
N PHE A 30 8.35 -13.69 -9.19
CA PHE A 30 9.20 -12.60 -8.69
C PHE A 30 10.38 -13.09 -7.86
N LEU A 31 10.37 -14.35 -7.40
CA LEU A 31 11.47 -14.92 -6.63
C LEU A 31 12.61 -15.37 -7.55
N PRO A 32 13.88 -15.16 -7.16
CA PRO A 32 15.01 -15.58 -7.97
C PRO A 32 15.09 -17.12 -8.04
N THR A 33 15.50 -17.64 -9.21
CA THR A 33 15.66 -19.09 -9.45
C THR A 33 17.10 -19.57 -9.33
N HIS A 34 18.07 -18.66 -9.36
CA HIS A 34 19.51 -18.95 -9.38
C HIS A 34 20.19 -18.76 -8.01
N ASN A 35 19.53 -18.12 -7.06
CA ASN A 35 20.07 -17.85 -5.74
C ASN A 35 19.91 -19.06 -4.81
N LYS A 36 20.74 -19.14 -3.79
CA LYS A 36 20.49 -20.04 -2.67
C LYS A 36 19.40 -19.44 -1.79
N ILE A 37 18.32 -20.19 -1.58
CA ILE A 37 17.20 -19.75 -0.76
C ILE A 37 17.18 -20.55 0.54
N VAL A 38 17.19 -19.83 1.68
CA VAL A 38 16.93 -20.36 3.02
C VAL A 38 15.58 -19.84 3.46
N GLN A 39 14.68 -20.71 3.88
CA GLN A 39 13.35 -20.30 4.36
C GLN A 39 13.15 -20.73 5.80
N ILE A 40 12.70 -19.78 6.63
CA ILE A 40 12.35 -20.01 8.04
C ILE A 40 10.86 -19.70 8.19
N ASP A 41 10.08 -20.68 8.61
CA ASP A 41 8.64 -20.51 8.84
C ASP A 41 8.19 -21.39 10.00
N ILE A 42 7.20 -20.91 10.74
CA ILE A 42 6.59 -21.70 11.82
C ILE A 42 5.69 -22.80 11.28
N ASP A 43 5.14 -22.64 10.08
CA ASP A 43 4.33 -23.64 9.41
C ASP A 43 5.19 -24.44 8.40
N PRO A 44 5.43 -25.73 8.64
CA PRO A 44 6.23 -26.56 7.74
C PRO A 44 5.64 -26.68 6.34
N SER A 45 4.33 -26.49 6.15
CA SER A 45 3.67 -26.55 4.84
C SER A 45 4.03 -25.37 3.93
N HIS A 46 4.58 -24.28 4.49
CA HIS A 46 5.05 -23.12 3.72
C HIS A 46 6.44 -23.34 3.12
N LEU A 47 7.23 -24.25 3.70
CA LEU A 47 8.62 -24.47 3.27
C LEU A 47 8.66 -25.03 1.84
N GLY A 48 9.30 -24.29 0.94
CA GLY A 48 9.45 -24.67 -0.48
C GLY A 48 8.20 -24.49 -1.35
N ARG A 49 7.10 -24.00 -0.81
CA ARG A 49 5.84 -23.86 -1.54
C ARG A 49 5.92 -22.85 -2.70
N ARG A 50 6.68 -21.78 -2.54
CA ARG A 50 6.75 -20.67 -3.50
C ARG A 50 8.04 -20.62 -4.31
N ALA A 51 9.10 -21.18 -3.79
CA ALA A 51 10.41 -21.24 -4.43
C ALA A 51 11.13 -22.55 -4.06
N LYS A 52 12.05 -22.99 -4.91
CA LYS A 52 12.94 -24.10 -4.58
C LYS A 52 13.92 -23.65 -3.50
N VAL A 53 13.73 -24.11 -2.26
CA VAL A 53 14.60 -23.77 -1.14
C VAL A 53 15.78 -24.75 -1.03
N GLN A 54 16.95 -24.23 -0.72
CA GLN A 54 18.14 -25.02 -0.39
C GLN A 54 18.07 -25.58 1.02
N MET A 55 17.48 -24.80 1.94
CA MET A 55 17.32 -25.19 3.34
C MET A 55 16.01 -24.59 3.87
N GLY A 56 15.14 -25.46 4.41
CA GLY A 56 13.94 -25.07 5.13
C GLY A 56 14.11 -25.34 6.61
N LEU A 57 13.83 -24.34 7.45
CA LEU A 57 13.87 -24.45 8.91
C LEU A 57 12.46 -24.20 9.45
N CYS A 58 11.89 -25.20 10.12
CA CYS A 58 10.61 -25.06 10.78
C CYS A 58 10.84 -24.54 12.20
N GLY A 59 10.37 -23.30 12.48
CA GLY A 59 10.53 -22.71 13.80
C GLY A 59 10.11 -21.25 13.86
N ASP A 60 10.03 -20.73 15.08
CA ASP A 60 9.80 -19.33 15.36
C ASP A 60 10.99 -18.48 14.88
N ILE A 61 10.71 -17.38 14.18
CA ILE A 61 11.74 -16.54 13.56
C ILE A 61 12.64 -15.92 14.62
N LYS A 62 12.07 -15.38 15.70
CA LYS A 62 12.85 -14.70 16.75
C LYS A 62 13.83 -15.67 17.38
N THR A 63 13.35 -16.84 17.81
CA THR A 63 14.16 -17.87 18.44
C THR A 63 15.25 -18.39 17.50
N THR A 64 14.90 -18.58 16.22
CA THR A 64 15.86 -19.02 15.20
C THR A 64 16.95 -17.98 14.96
N LEU A 65 16.60 -16.68 14.87
CA LEU A 65 17.56 -15.61 14.70
C LEU A 65 18.43 -15.42 15.95
N GLU A 66 17.88 -15.54 17.16
CA GLU A 66 18.66 -15.49 18.41
C GLU A 66 19.72 -16.59 18.45
N ALA A 67 19.41 -17.78 17.94
CA ALA A 67 20.36 -18.89 17.85
C ALA A 67 21.38 -18.69 16.70
N LEU A 68 20.98 -18.09 15.58
CA LEU A 68 21.81 -17.93 14.39
C LEU A 68 22.81 -16.77 14.54
N LEU A 69 22.37 -15.62 15.06
CA LEU A 69 23.18 -14.39 15.06
C LEU A 69 24.54 -14.53 15.72
N PRO A 70 24.68 -15.26 16.86
CA PRO A 70 26.01 -15.47 17.49
C PRO A 70 26.98 -16.31 16.66
N LEU A 71 26.47 -17.07 15.70
CA LEU A 71 27.26 -17.92 14.81
C LEU A 71 27.73 -17.19 13.54
N LEU A 72 27.22 -16.00 13.27
CA LEU A 72 27.55 -15.21 12.10
C LEU A 72 28.73 -14.28 12.41
N GLN A 73 29.59 -14.12 11.40
CA GLN A 73 30.64 -13.11 11.43
C GLN A 73 30.23 -11.87 10.67
N ALA A 74 30.48 -10.69 11.21
CA ALA A 74 30.23 -9.44 10.52
C ALA A 74 31.12 -9.34 9.27
N LYS A 75 30.49 -9.08 8.13
CA LYS A 75 31.24 -8.82 6.88
C LYS A 75 31.96 -7.48 6.95
N SER A 76 33.25 -7.49 6.60
CA SER A 76 34.02 -6.26 6.40
C SER A 76 33.71 -5.60 5.05
N ASP A 77 33.49 -6.40 4.01
CA ASP A 77 33.08 -5.91 2.69
C ASP A 77 31.61 -5.48 2.70
N LYS A 78 31.38 -4.21 2.43
CA LYS A 78 30.05 -3.58 2.33
C LYS A 78 29.66 -3.19 0.90
N SER A 79 30.44 -3.62 -0.10
CA SER A 79 30.21 -3.24 -1.50
C SER A 79 28.79 -3.54 -1.96
N PHE A 80 28.32 -4.76 -1.75
CA PHE A 80 26.94 -5.16 -2.06
C PHE A 80 25.90 -4.23 -1.41
N LEU A 81 26.01 -3.98 -0.11
CA LEU A 81 25.08 -3.10 0.60
C LEU A 81 25.09 -1.68 0.02
N ASN A 82 26.27 -1.13 -0.23
CA ASN A 82 26.42 0.23 -0.75
C ASN A 82 25.80 0.34 -2.16
N ASP A 83 26.01 -0.65 -3.02
CA ASP A 83 25.45 -0.68 -4.37
C ASP A 83 23.90 -0.74 -4.33
N GLN A 84 23.34 -1.56 -3.43
CA GLN A 84 21.88 -1.65 -3.27
C GLN A 84 21.28 -0.36 -2.69
N LEU A 85 21.96 0.28 -1.73
CA LEU A 85 21.54 1.59 -1.20
C LEU A 85 21.61 2.70 -2.24
N LEU A 86 22.62 2.67 -3.12
CA LEU A 86 22.69 3.60 -4.25
C LEU A 86 21.53 3.39 -5.23
N GLY A 87 21.20 2.13 -5.54
CA GLY A 87 20.02 1.79 -6.33
C GLY A 87 18.71 2.28 -5.72
N TYR A 88 18.55 2.09 -4.41
CA TYR A 88 17.40 2.60 -3.66
C TYR A 88 17.31 4.13 -3.72
N SER A 89 18.43 4.84 -3.51
CA SER A 89 18.47 6.31 -3.55
C SER A 89 18.02 6.87 -4.91
N LYS A 90 18.38 6.20 -6.01
CA LYS A 90 17.91 6.58 -7.35
C LYS A 90 16.39 6.43 -7.48
N VAL A 91 15.84 5.28 -7.06
CA VAL A 91 14.39 5.05 -7.08
C VAL A 91 13.65 6.10 -6.25
N ILE A 92 14.12 6.43 -5.06
CA ILE A 92 13.51 7.46 -4.22
C ILE A 92 13.55 8.83 -4.89
N LYS A 93 14.66 9.19 -5.56
CA LYS A 93 14.74 10.44 -6.30
C LYS A 93 13.69 10.51 -7.42
N ASP A 94 13.54 9.43 -8.18
CA ASP A 94 12.57 9.36 -9.27
C ASP A 94 11.12 9.45 -8.73
N LEU A 95 10.82 8.77 -7.63
CA LEU A 95 9.52 8.85 -6.96
C LEU A 95 9.21 10.27 -6.42
N ASN A 96 10.20 10.95 -5.86
CA ASN A 96 10.03 12.32 -5.36
C ASN A 96 9.70 13.32 -6.46
N ALA A 97 10.15 13.09 -7.70
CA ALA A 97 9.81 13.96 -8.82
C ALA A 97 8.30 14.03 -9.08
N TYR A 98 7.57 12.91 -8.86
CA TYR A 98 6.10 12.89 -8.96
C TYR A 98 5.42 13.62 -7.80
N VAL A 99 6.05 13.65 -6.62
CA VAL A 99 5.54 14.42 -5.47
C VAL A 99 5.76 15.92 -5.67
N GLU A 100 6.92 16.32 -6.22
CA GLU A 100 7.24 17.71 -6.52
C GLU A 100 6.34 18.28 -7.63
N ASN A 101 6.05 17.46 -8.64
CA ASN A 101 5.06 17.77 -9.67
C ASN A 101 3.67 17.34 -9.20
N LYS A 102 2.98 18.21 -8.49
CA LYS A 102 1.67 17.92 -7.87
C LYS A 102 0.54 17.59 -8.85
N GLY A 103 0.77 17.70 -10.18
CA GLY A 103 -0.26 17.60 -11.20
C GLY A 103 -0.94 18.93 -11.48
N SER A 104 -2.16 18.89 -11.96
CA SER A 104 -2.99 20.05 -12.32
C SER A 104 -4.41 19.90 -11.79
N ASP A 105 -5.26 20.91 -12.00
CA ASP A 105 -6.66 20.87 -11.59
C ASP A 105 -7.40 19.69 -12.24
N ASN A 106 -8.12 18.91 -11.42
CA ASN A 106 -8.80 17.65 -11.77
C ASN A 106 -7.88 16.51 -12.25
N LYS A 107 -6.55 16.68 -12.14
CA LYS A 107 -5.51 15.71 -12.49
C LYS A 107 -4.38 15.79 -11.47
N ILE A 108 -4.71 15.61 -10.21
CA ILE A 108 -3.73 15.64 -9.11
C ILE A 108 -2.92 14.34 -9.18
N HIS A 109 -1.61 14.43 -9.08
CA HIS A 109 -0.78 13.22 -9.04
C HIS A 109 -1.10 12.41 -7.77
N PRO A 110 -1.50 11.15 -7.90
CA PRO A 110 -1.84 10.31 -6.75
C PRO A 110 -0.66 10.08 -5.81
N GLU A 111 0.56 10.14 -6.33
CA GLU A 111 1.81 10.10 -5.58
C GLU A 111 1.92 11.27 -4.60
N TYR A 112 1.59 12.48 -5.05
CA TYR A 112 1.55 13.66 -4.19
C TYR A 112 0.50 13.50 -3.08
N VAL A 113 -0.70 13.03 -3.43
CA VAL A 113 -1.76 12.78 -2.43
C VAL A 113 -1.28 11.78 -1.37
N MET A 114 -0.67 10.66 -1.80
CA MET A 114 -0.20 9.63 -0.87
C MET A 114 0.95 10.13 0.02
N ALA A 115 1.87 10.94 -0.52
CA ALA A 115 2.93 11.56 0.26
C ALA A 115 2.37 12.52 1.34
N MET A 116 1.34 13.30 0.99
CA MET A 116 0.67 14.19 1.95
C MET A 116 -0.11 13.42 3.02
N VAL A 117 -0.70 12.27 2.67
CA VAL A 117 -1.29 11.35 3.66
C VAL A 117 -0.22 10.82 4.62
N ASP A 118 0.95 10.41 4.11
CA ASP A 118 2.06 9.95 4.97
C ASP A 118 2.54 11.03 5.95
N GLU A 119 2.67 12.26 5.45
CA GLU A 119 3.15 13.40 6.24
C GLU A 119 2.17 13.81 7.33
N THR A 120 0.86 13.78 7.04
CA THR A 120 -0.19 14.26 7.96
C THR A 120 -0.72 13.20 8.92
N ALA A 121 -0.51 11.91 8.61
CA ALA A 121 -0.99 10.82 9.44
C ALA A 121 -0.21 10.69 10.76
N GLN A 122 -0.91 10.26 11.82
CA GLN A 122 -0.32 10.01 13.13
C GLN A 122 0.77 8.95 13.07
N ALA A 123 1.72 9.02 14.01
CA ALA A 123 2.85 8.11 14.10
C ALA A 123 2.44 6.62 14.30
N ASN A 124 1.24 6.38 14.80
CA ASN A 124 0.67 5.07 15.04
C ASN A 124 -0.56 4.76 14.17
N ALA A 125 -0.81 5.51 13.11
CA ALA A 125 -1.97 5.32 12.24
C ALA A 125 -2.07 3.88 11.69
N ILE A 126 -3.30 3.46 11.42
CA ILE A 126 -3.61 2.23 10.69
C ILE A 126 -4.09 2.64 9.29
N PHE A 127 -3.39 2.20 8.27
CA PHE A 127 -3.79 2.36 6.89
C PHE A 127 -4.43 1.07 6.40
N THR A 128 -5.55 1.19 5.71
CA THR A 128 -6.13 0.10 4.94
C THR A 128 -6.12 0.49 3.47
N VAL A 129 -5.66 -0.41 2.59
CA VAL A 129 -5.43 -0.08 1.19
C VAL A 129 -6.18 -1.02 0.27
N ASP A 130 -6.85 -0.45 -0.72
CA ASP A 130 -7.49 -1.24 -1.78
C ASP A 130 -6.44 -1.87 -2.70
N THR A 131 -6.76 -3.05 -3.21
CA THR A 131 -6.00 -3.66 -4.29
C THR A 131 -6.17 -2.84 -5.58
N GLY A 132 -5.07 -2.62 -6.26
CA GLY A 132 -4.96 -1.78 -7.45
C GLY A 132 -3.83 -0.77 -7.29
N MET A 133 -3.89 0.34 -8.04
CA MET A 133 -2.86 1.38 -7.99
C MET A 133 -2.69 1.97 -6.60
N THR A 134 -3.76 2.07 -5.82
CA THR A 134 -3.72 2.58 -4.44
C THR A 134 -2.76 1.79 -3.55
N CYS A 135 -2.72 0.45 -3.71
CA CYS A 135 -1.76 -0.40 -3.00
C CYS A 135 -0.31 -0.12 -3.43
N VAL A 136 -0.09 0.14 -4.71
CA VAL A 136 1.24 0.48 -5.24
C VAL A 136 1.72 1.81 -4.66
N TRP A 137 0.88 2.84 -4.67
CA TRP A 137 1.22 4.13 -4.06
C TRP A 137 1.43 4.01 -2.55
N GLY A 138 0.59 3.24 -1.84
CA GLY A 138 0.78 2.94 -0.42
C GLY A 138 2.13 2.30 -0.13
N ALA A 139 2.52 1.29 -0.92
CA ALA A 139 3.80 0.60 -0.77
C ALA A 139 5.03 1.50 -1.05
N ARG A 140 4.87 2.51 -1.93
CA ARG A 140 5.95 3.42 -2.33
C ARG A 140 6.14 4.58 -1.36
N TYR A 141 5.06 5.15 -0.85
CA TYR A 141 5.09 6.46 -0.16
C TYR A 141 4.79 6.39 1.33
N LEU A 142 4.05 5.38 1.82
CA LEU A 142 3.82 5.24 3.25
C LEU A 142 5.07 4.70 3.96
N LYS A 143 5.56 5.45 4.93
CA LYS A 143 6.75 5.07 5.71
C LYS A 143 6.38 4.15 6.87
N ALA A 144 7.05 3.01 6.94
CA ALA A 144 6.95 2.11 8.08
C ALA A 144 7.71 2.69 9.28
N SER A 145 7.06 2.78 10.43
CA SER A 145 7.64 3.29 11.68
C SER A 145 7.75 2.23 12.79
N GLY A 146 7.33 0.99 12.50
CA GLY A 146 7.15 -0.04 13.52
C GLY A 146 5.88 0.12 14.36
N GLN A 147 5.28 1.32 14.39
CA GLN A 147 4.02 1.59 15.10
C GLN A 147 2.82 1.67 14.13
N ARG A 148 3.04 2.16 12.91
CA ARG A 148 2.05 2.18 11.84
C ARG A 148 1.76 0.77 11.36
N LYS A 149 0.51 0.53 10.97
CA LYS A 149 0.08 -0.72 10.34
C LYS A 149 -0.47 -0.42 8.97
N MET A 150 -0.18 -1.29 8.00
CA MET A 150 -0.80 -1.28 6.68
C MET A 150 -1.49 -2.62 6.46
N LEU A 151 -2.79 -2.59 6.21
CA LEU A 151 -3.65 -3.73 5.97
C LEU A 151 -4.14 -3.69 4.53
N GLY A 152 -4.23 -4.85 3.91
CA GLY A 152 -4.71 -5.00 2.53
C GLY A 152 -4.94 -6.46 2.18
N SER A 153 -5.50 -6.72 1.02
CA SER A 153 -5.74 -8.08 0.53
C SER A 153 -4.53 -8.61 -0.25
N PHE A 154 -3.38 -8.76 0.43
CA PHE A 154 -2.12 -9.08 -0.24
C PHE A 154 -2.01 -10.52 -0.77
N ASN A 155 -2.83 -11.45 -0.27
CA ASN A 155 -2.81 -12.86 -0.71
C ASN A 155 -3.84 -13.14 -1.82
N HIS A 156 -4.99 -12.47 -1.79
CA HIS A 156 -6.08 -12.71 -2.75
C HIS A 156 -6.26 -11.57 -3.75
N GLY A 157 -5.75 -10.36 -3.43
CA GLY A 157 -5.82 -9.24 -4.33
C GLY A 157 -7.25 -8.73 -4.59
N THR A 158 -8.14 -8.76 -3.58
CA THR A 158 -9.50 -8.25 -3.78
C THR A 158 -9.54 -6.73 -3.77
N MET A 159 -10.31 -6.14 -4.67
CA MET A 159 -10.74 -4.75 -4.60
C MET A 159 -11.73 -4.56 -3.43
N ALA A 160 -12.06 -3.32 -3.11
CA ALA A 160 -13.04 -2.93 -2.09
C ALA A 160 -12.73 -3.38 -0.65
N ASN A 161 -11.50 -3.76 -0.36
CA ASN A 161 -11.14 -4.25 0.97
C ASN A 161 -10.77 -3.13 1.97
N ALA A 162 -10.41 -1.93 1.49
CA ALA A 162 -9.92 -0.85 2.35
C ALA A 162 -10.97 -0.39 3.36
N MET A 163 -12.18 -0.08 2.92
CA MET A 163 -13.24 0.44 3.80
C MET A 163 -13.71 -0.59 4.84
N PRO A 164 -14.08 -1.84 4.50
CA PRO A 164 -14.48 -2.84 5.51
C PRO A 164 -13.33 -3.18 6.48
N GLN A 165 -12.08 -3.21 6.03
CA GLN A 165 -10.95 -3.37 6.94
C GLN A 165 -10.77 -2.17 7.88
N ALA A 166 -11.04 -0.94 7.41
CA ALA A 166 -11.01 0.26 8.25
C ALA A 166 -12.10 0.23 9.33
N ILE A 167 -13.30 -0.24 8.97
CA ILE A 167 -14.38 -0.46 9.94
C ILE A 167 -13.91 -1.45 11.02
N GLY A 168 -13.41 -2.62 10.62
CA GLY A 168 -12.88 -3.62 11.54
C GLY A 168 -11.74 -3.11 12.41
N ALA A 169 -10.79 -2.36 11.81
CA ALA A 169 -9.68 -1.76 12.53
C ALA A 169 -10.15 -0.70 13.56
N SER A 170 -11.17 0.10 13.21
CA SER A 170 -11.73 1.10 14.11
C SER A 170 -12.39 0.48 15.35
N PHE A 171 -13.05 -0.66 15.19
CA PHE A 171 -13.59 -1.43 16.32
C PHE A 171 -12.50 -2.10 17.15
N ALA A 172 -11.48 -2.67 16.50
CA ALA A 172 -10.40 -3.40 17.17
C ALA A 172 -9.43 -2.48 17.93
N TYR A 173 -9.29 -1.22 17.49
CA TYR A 173 -8.35 -0.25 18.05
C TYR A 173 -9.03 1.10 18.32
N PRO A 174 -9.93 1.19 19.30
CA PRO A 174 -10.63 2.43 19.64
C PRO A 174 -9.65 3.56 19.95
N GLY A 175 -9.91 4.76 19.42
CA GLY A 175 -9.07 5.95 19.61
C GLY A 175 -7.81 6.02 18.76
N ARG A 176 -7.52 5.00 17.96
CA ARG A 176 -6.43 5.01 17.01
C ARG A 176 -6.89 5.58 15.65
N GLN A 177 -6.08 6.41 15.02
CA GLN A 177 -6.40 6.93 13.69
C GLN A 177 -6.42 5.80 12.67
N VAL A 178 -7.54 5.68 11.94
CA VAL A 178 -7.72 4.70 10.85
C VAL A 178 -7.99 5.45 9.55
N ILE A 179 -7.20 5.15 8.52
CA ILE A 179 -7.26 5.80 7.22
C ILE A 179 -7.49 4.73 6.14
N ALA A 180 -8.65 4.77 5.49
CA ALA A 180 -8.97 3.93 4.34
C ALA A 180 -8.52 4.61 3.05
N LEU A 181 -7.64 3.96 2.30
CA LEU A 181 -7.11 4.42 1.02
C LEU A 181 -7.81 3.61 -0.07
N CYS A 182 -8.82 4.20 -0.67
CA CYS A 182 -9.73 3.55 -1.62
C CYS A 182 -9.44 4.00 -3.04
N GLY A 183 -9.41 3.06 -4.00
CA GLY A 183 -9.63 3.41 -5.39
C GLY A 183 -11.11 3.69 -5.65
N ASP A 184 -11.41 4.49 -6.66
CA ASP A 184 -12.80 4.78 -7.06
C ASP A 184 -13.57 3.51 -7.46
N GLY A 185 -12.94 2.59 -8.18
CA GLY A 185 -13.51 1.28 -8.46
C GLY A 185 -13.78 0.46 -7.20
N GLY A 186 -12.86 0.49 -6.23
CA GLY A 186 -13.01 -0.23 -4.97
C GLY A 186 -14.14 0.29 -4.12
N ILE A 187 -14.20 1.59 -3.85
CA ILE A 187 -15.28 2.16 -3.03
C ILE A 187 -16.65 1.96 -3.67
N SER A 188 -16.73 2.01 -5.01
CA SER A 188 -17.99 1.80 -5.73
C SER A 188 -18.62 0.42 -5.46
N MET A 189 -17.79 -0.61 -5.27
CA MET A 189 -18.26 -1.98 -5.02
C MET A 189 -18.93 -2.16 -3.65
N LEU A 190 -18.48 -1.42 -2.62
CA LEU A 190 -18.97 -1.52 -1.24
C LEU A 190 -19.40 -0.16 -0.68
N LEU A 191 -19.95 0.71 -1.53
CA LEU A 191 -20.37 2.06 -1.15
C LEU A 191 -21.37 2.06 0.02
N GLY A 192 -22.19 1.01 0.16
CA GLY A 192 -23.14 0.83 1.26
C GLY A 192 -22.48 0.74 2.65
N ASP A 193 -21.22 0.39 2.76
CA ASP A 193 -20.49 0.32 4.04
C ASP A 193 -20.31 1.69 4.72
N LEU A 194 -20.48 2.79 3.97
CA LEU A 194 -20.56 4.14 4.55
C LEU A 194 -21.70 4.24 5.58
N ALA A 195 -22.81 3.52 5.38
CA ALA A 195 -23.89 3.49 6.34
C ALA A 195 -23.47 2.87 7.69
N THR A 196 -22.60 1.85 7.68
CA THR A 196 -22.04 1.26 8.89
C THR A 196 -21.17 2.28 9.63
N ILE A 197 -20.33 3.01 8.92
CA ILE A 197 -19.46 4.06 9.50
C ILE A 197 -20.31 5.13 10.17
N ALA A 198 -21.37 5.61 9.48
CA ALA A 198 -22.29 6.61 10.01
C ALA A 198 -23.08 6.09 11.23
N GLN A 199 -23.65 4.88 11.14
CA GLN A 199 -24.45 4.27 12.20
C GLN A 199 -23.67 4.12 13.51
N TYR A 200 -22.43 3.65 13.44
CA TYR A 200 -21.58 3.41 14.61
C TYR A 200 -20.68 4.61 14.96
N LYS A 201 -20.80 5.72 14.24
CA LYS A 201 -20.00 6.94 14.41
C LYS A 201 -18.50 6.65 14.47
N LEU A 202 -18.03 5.77 13.59
CA LEU A 202 -16.63 5.38 13.54
C LEU A 202 -15.78 6.51 12.97
N PRO A 203 -14.68 6.95 13.61
CA PRO A 203 -13.88 8.08 13.16
C PRO A 203 -12.93 7.74 11.99
N VAL A 204 -13.40 6.93 11.07
CA VAL A 204 -12.63 6.49 9.90
C VAL A 204 -12.43 7.65 8.92
N LYS A 205 -11.20 7.79 8.41
CA LYS A 205 -10.84 8.74 7.35
C LYS A 205 -10.76 8.00 6.04
N ILE A 206 -11.53 8.43 5.05
CA ILE A 206 -11.61 7.75 3.75
C ILE A 206 -11.02 8.69 2.71
N VAL A 207 -9.95 8.27 2.06
CA VAL A 207 -9.33 8.99 0.93
C VAL A 207 -9.59 8.20 -0.33
N VAL A 208 -10.38 8.77 -1.23
CA VAL A 208 -10.73 8.17 -2.52
C VAL A 208 -9.83 8.76 -3.60
N PHE A 209 -9.04 7.92 -4.24
CA PHE A 209 -8.28 8.25 -5.42
C PHE A 209 -9.19 8.07 -6.64
N ASN A 210 -9.80 9.17 -7.08
CA ASN A 210 -10.80 9.17 -8.14
C ASN A 210 -10.16 9.58 -9.46
N ASN A 211 -9.63 8.61 -10.19
CA ASN A 211 -9.07 8.79 -11.53
C ASN A 211 -10.05 8.42 -12.66
N ARG A 212 -11.27 7.97 -12.31
CA ARG A 212 -12.28 7.50 -13.26
C ARG A 212 -11.82 6.36 -14.15
N SER A 213 -10.94 5.50 -13.61
CA SER A 213 -10.41 4.37 -14.37
C SER A 213 -10.08 3.19 -13.47
N LEU A 214 -10.27 1.98 -13.98
CA LEU A 214 -9.72 0.76 -13.40
C LEU A 214 -8.23 0.66 -13.76
N GLY A 215 -7.42 1.60 -13.24
CA GLY A 215 -6.06 1.87 -13.70
C GLY A 215 -5.12 0.67 -13.65
N MET A 216 -5.24 -0.23 -12.67
CA MET A 216 -4.40 -1.45 -12.62
C MET A 216 -4.80 -2.42 -13.75
N VAL A 217 -6.10 -2.59 -14.02
CA VAL A 217 -6.59 -3.46 -15.10
C VAL A 217 -6.12 -2.91 -16.45
N LYS A 218 -6.25 -1.60 -16.66
CA LYS A 218 -5.76 -0.91 -17.85
C LYS A 218 -4.25 -1.16 -18.06
N LEU A 219 -3.45 -0.93 -17.03
CA LEU A 219 -2.01 -1.16 -17.06
C LEU A 219 -1.66 -2.62 -17.40
N GLU A 220 -2.37 -3.59 -16.82
CA GLU A 220 -2.15 -5.02 -17.10
C GLU A 220 -2.52 -5.38 -18.55
N MET A 221 -3.60 -4.80 -19.09
CA MET A 221 -3.96 -4.97 -20.51
C MET A 221 -2.87 -4.39 -21.41
N GLU A 222 -2.41 -3.18 -21.15
CA GLU A 222 -1.35 -2.52 -21.93
C GLU A 222 -0.04 -3.33 -21.91
N VAL A 223 0.38 -3.80 -20.73
CA VAL A 223 1.60 -4.64 -20.56
C VAL A 223 1.46 -5.97 -21.31
N ALA A 224 0.26 -6.53 -21.36
CA ALA A 224 -0.04 -7.74 -22.10
C ALA A 224 -0.19 -7.51 -23.63
N GLY A 225 -0.11 -6.25 -24.09
CA GLY A 225 -0.33 -5.88 -25.50
C GLY A 225 -1.79 -5.99 -25.94
N LEU A 226 -2.71 -5.96 -24.99
CA LEU A 226 -4.15 -5.96 -25.25
C LEU A 226 -4.66 -4.53 -25.40
N PRO A 227 -5.69 -4.29 -26.24
CA PRO A 227 -6.33 -2.98 -26.28
C PRO A 227 -7.06 -2.70 -24.97
N ASP A 228 -7.05 -1.44 -24.56
CA ASP A 228 -7.87 -0.98 -23.44
C ASP A 228 -9.36 -1.16 -23.76
N ASN A 229 -10.09 -1.80 -22.85
CA ASN A 229 -11.51 -2.08 -23.03
C ASN A 229 -12.25 -2.07 -21.68
N GLU A 230 -13.29 -1.24 -21.59
CA GLU A 230 -14.19 -1.11 -20.45
C GLU A 230 -13.47 -0.76 -19.11
N THR A 231 -12.39 -0.03 -19.16
CA THR A 231 -11.65 0.42 -17.97
C THR A 231 -12.02 1.82 -17.51
N ASP A 232 -12.68 2.60 -18.36
CA ASP A 232 -13.17 3.93 -18.01
C ASP A 232 -14.42 3.86 -17.12
N MET A 233 -14.46 4.70 -16.10
CA MET A 233 -15.54 4.71 -15.11
C MET A 233 -16.32 6.03 -15.13
N GLN A 234 -17.66 5.92 -15.04
CA GLN A 234 -18.56 7.02 -14.74
C GLN A 234 -18.93 6.99 -13.25
N ASN A 235 -18.18 7.70 -12.45
CA ASN A 235 -18.32 7.70 -11.00
C ASN A 235 -19.42 8.66 -10.54
N PRO A 236 -20.14 8.34 -9.45
CA PRO A 236 -20.93 9.33 -8.72
C PRO A 236 -20.00 10.36 -8.06
N ASP A 237 -20.56 11.45 -7.59
CA ASP A 237 -19.85 12.31 -6.64
C ASP A 237 -19.82 11.62 -5.27
N PHE A 238 -18.70 10.98 -4.95
CA PHE A 238 -18.52 10.24 -3.69
C PHE A 238 -18.64 11.14 -2.46
N ALA A 239 -18.29 12.43 -2.57
CA ALA A 239 -18.43 13.36 -1.46
C ALA A 239 -19.92 13.65 -1.19
N LEU A 240 -20.74 13.88 -2.23
CA LEU A 240 -22.18 14.06 -2.06
C LEU A 240 -22.85 12.80 -1.53
N VAL A 241 -22.45 11.61 -1.96
CA VAL A 241 -22.97 10.35 -1.42
C VAL A 241 -22.67 10.21 0.07
N ALA A 242 -21.43 10.48 0.48
CA ALA A 242 -21.03 10.42 1.88
C ALA A 242 -21.77 11.46 2.73
N GLN A 243 -21.96 12.67 2.20
CA GLN A 243 -22.75 13.72 2.85
C GLN A 243 -24.20 13.32 3.06
N ALA A 244 -24.81 12.68 2.06
CA ALA A 244 -26.19 12.17 2.17
C ALA A 244 -26.33 11.08 3.25
N MET A 245 -25.23 10.38 3.59
CA MET A 245 -25.17 9.40 4.67
C MET A 245 -24.72 10.01 6.02
N GLY A 246 -24.59 11.34 6.11
CA GLY A 246 -24.22 12.04 7.34
C GLY A 246 -22.72 12.04 7.65
N ILE A 247 -21.86 11.75 6.68
CA ILE A 247 -20.39 11.77 6.81
C ILE A 247 -19.87 13.09 6.24
N LYS A 248 -19.03 13.79 7.01
CA LYS A 248 -18.35 15.00 6.55
C LYS A 248 -17.50 14.66 5.32
N SER A 249 -17.60 15.46 4.26
CA SER A 249 -16.95 15.11 3.01
C SER A 249 -16.47 16.31 2.23
N TYR A 250 -15.48 16.06 1.36
CA TYR A 250 -14.82 17.06 0.56
C TYR A 250 -14.55 16.51 -0.85
N THR A 251 -14.71 17.36 -1.87
CA THR A 251 -14.15 17.09 -3.20
C THR A 251 -12.92 17.97 -3.41
N VAL A 252 -11.78 17.33 -3.66
CA VAL A 252 -10.49 17.98 -3.87
C VAL A 252 -10.10 17.84 -5.33
N SER A 253 -10.13 18.97 -6.05
CA SER A 253 -9.83 19.03 -7.48
C SER A 253 -8.60 19.86 -7.82
N ARG A 254 -8.03 20.59 -6.85
CA ARG A 254 -6.83 21.41 -7.04
C ARG A 254 -5.70 20.88 -6.18
N PRO A 255 -4.48 20.78 -6.70
CA PRO A 255 -3.33 20.28 -5.93
C PRO A 255 -3.06 21.02 -4.63
N ASP A 256 -3.24 22.36 -4.63
CA ASP A 256 -2.98 23.18 -3.46
C ASP A 256 -4.00 23.00 -2.32
N ASP A 257 -5.17 22.44 -2.62
CA ASP A 257 -6.21 22.15 -1.61
C ASP A 257 -5.99 20.80 -0.91
N VAL A 258 -5.11 19.93 -1.43
CA VAL A 258 -4.87 18.56 -0.89
C VAL A 258 -4.42 18.62 0.56
N LEU A 259 -3.34 19.32 0.85
CA LEU A 259 -2.78 19.36 2.21
C LEU A 259 -3.71 20.04 3.23
N PRO A 260 -4.29 21.22 2.96
CA PRO A 260 -5.24 21.84 3.90
C PRO A 260 -6.43 20.94 4.23
N VAL A 261 -7.05 20.32 3.23
CA VAL A 261 -8.21 19.45 3.41
C VAL A 261 -7.84 18.15 4.13
N LEU A 262 -6.68 17.54 3.82
CA LEU A 262 -6.17 16.38 4.56
C LEU A 262 -5.96 16.70 6.04
N VAL A 263 -5.31 17.82 6.36
CA VAL A 263 -5.08 18.26 7.75
C VAL A 263 -6.41 18.43 8.49
N GLU A 264 -7.39 19.08 7.88
CA GLU A 264 -8.71 19.26 8.48
C GLU A 264 -9.41 17.91 8.72
N ALA A 265 -9.45 17.04 7.69
CA ALA A 265 -10.14 15.76 7.77
C ALA A 265 -9.48 14.78 8.74
N LEU A 266 -8.14 14.64 8.69
CA LEU A 266 -7.42 13.69 9.53
C LEU A 266 -7.43 14.06 11.01
N ASN A 267 -7.57 15.37 11.34
CA ASN A 267 -7.69 15.86 12.71
C ASN A 267 -9.15 15.93 13.20
N SER A 268 -10.14 15.68 12.34
CA SER A 268 -11.54 15.62 12.76
C SER A 268 -11.78 14.48 13.76
N PRO A 269 -12.56 14.66 14.83
CA PRO A 269 -12.96 13.56 15.70
C PRO A 269 -13.98 12.61 15.07
N GLU A 270 -14.61 13.03 13.96
CA GLU A 270 -15.65 12.28 13.25
C GLU A 270 -15.12 11.63 11.97
N ALA A 271 -15.97 10.81 11.35
CA ALA A 271 -15.69 10.29 10.01
C ALA A 271 -15.54 11.42 8.99
N ALA A 272 -14.64 11.22 8.03
CA ALA A 272 -14.50 12.15 6.91
C ALA A 272 -14.15 11.38 5.63
N LEU A 273 -14.73 11.84 4.49
CA LEU A 273 -14.41 11.32 3.17
C LEU A 273 -13.83 12.44 2.29
N LEU A 274 -12.70 12.16 1.68
CA LEU A 274 -12.05 13.02 0.68
C LEU A 274 -12.14 12.33 -0.68
N ASN A 275 -12.89 12.92 -1.60
CA ASN A 275 -12.93 12.52 -3.01
C ASN A 275 -11.88 13.35 -3.76
N VAL A 276 -10.71 12.77 -4.00
CA VAL A 276 -9.58 13.47 -4.65
C VAL A 276 -9.55 13.13 -6.13
N MET A 277 -9.66 14.16 -6.98
CA MET A 277 -9.64 14.00 -8.44
C MET A 277 -8.18 13.81 -8.91
N THR A 278 -7.81 12.57 -9.17
CA THR A 278 -6.43 12.20 -9.53
C THR A 278 -6.25 11.99 -11.02
N ASP A 279 -5.00 12.05 -11.48
CA ASP A 279 -4.64 11.79 -12.87
C ASP A 279 -4.84 10.29 -13.18
N PRO A 280 -5.49 9.92 -14.29
CA PRO A 280 -5.63 8.53 -14.71
C PRO A 280 -4.36 7.92 -15.33
N ASN A 281 -3.35 8.76 -15.71
CA ASN A 281 -2.16 8.34 -16.48
C ASN A 281 -0.90 8.24 -15.62
#